data_5f8eacb849e19600d31fbdfcba377798
#
_entry.id   5f8eacb849e19600d31fbdfcba377798
#
_cell.length_a   1.000
_cell.length_b   1.000
_cell.length_c   1.000
_cell.angle_alpha   90.00
_cell.angle_beta   90.00
_cell.angle_gamma   90.00
#
_symmetry.space_group_name_H-M   'P 1'
#
loop_
_entity.id
_entity.type
_entity.pdbx_description
1 polymer ?
#
loop_
_entity_poly.entity_id
_entity_poly.type
_entity_poly.pdbx_seq_one_letter_code
_entity_poly.pdbx_strand_id
1 'polypeptide(L)'
;MIMICTILNNHLESLFIKKLYMSNNQLVKQIQSAFVKADMPELNTWMEVEVSQIIVEWNKSRIQKFKGIIIKMAWKTALEKTITVRRKVWAFWVEKIFAIHSPTIEKIEVIRQFKVRRAYIGYIRTLT
;
A
#
# COMPACT_ATOMS: atom_id res chain seq x y z
N MET A 1 -17.20 -41.78 30.59
CA MET A 1 -18.07 -40.58 30.53
C MET A 1 -17.30 -39.26 30.72
N ILE A 2 -16.06 -39.26 31.19
CA ILE A 2 -15.24 -38.06 31.44
C ILE A 2 -14.48 -37.57 30.17
N MET A 3 -14.17 -38.48 29.25
CA MET A 3 -13.37 -38.14 28.04
C MET A 3 -14.13 -37.32 26.98
N ILE A 4 -15.47 -37.45 26.94
CA ILE A 4 -16.29 -36.71 25.95
C ILE A 4 -16.46 -35.24 26.34
N CYS A 5 -16.46 -34.95 27.65
CA CYS A 5 -16.61 -33.58 28.16
C CYS A 5 -15.37 -32.71 27.87
N THR A 6 -14.17 -33.30 27.87
CA THR A 6 -12.91 -32.58 27.62
C THR A 6 -12.77 -32.20 26.15
N ILE A 7 -13.25 -33.04 25.24
CA ILE A 7 -13.20 -32.78 23.79
C ILE A 7 -14.18 -31.69 23.38
N LEU A 8 -15.38 -31.70 24.00
CA LEU A 8 -16.40 -30.66 23.79
C LEU A 8 -15.96 -29.29 24.31
N ASN A 9 -15.26 -29.21 25.44
CA ASN A 9 -14.74 -27.96 25.99
C ASN A 9 -13.67 -27.36 25.08
N ASN A 10 -12.71 -28.17 24.60
CA ASN A 10 -11.68 -27.70 23.70
C ASN A 10 -12.24 -27.21 22.36
N HIS A 11 -13.32 -27.81 21.88
CA HIS A 11 -13.95 -27.37 20.62
C HIS A 11 -14.74 -26.07 20.80
N LEU A 12 -15.38 -25.87 21.93
CA LEU A 12 -16.09 -24.63 22.28
C LEU A 12 -15.12 -23.48 22.51
N GLU A 13 -14.00 -23.71 23.18
CA GLU A 13 -12.95 -22.70 23.37
C GLU A 13 -12.32 -22.28 22.04
N SER A 14 -12.04 -23.24 21.15
CA SER A 14 -11.49 -22.94 19.83
C SER A 14 -12.48 -22.13 18.97
N LEU A 15 -13.76 -22.41 19.05
CA LEU A 15 -14.81 -21.63 18.35
C LEU A 15 -14.96 -20.23 18.96
N PHE A 16 -14.86 -20.09 20.27
CA PHE A 16 -14.96 -18.82 20.97
C PHE A 16 -13.76 -17.91 20.65
N ILE A 17 -12.55 -18.45 20.65
CA ILE A 17 -11.32 -17.77 20.25
C ILE A 17 -11.40 -17.36 18.78
N LYS A 18 -11.89 -18.24 17.90
CA LYS A 18 -12.07 -17.95 16.48
C LYS A 18 -13.10 -16.84 16.25
N LYS A 19 -14.19 -16.82 17.02
CA LYS A 19 -15.21 -15.77 16.99
C LYS A 19 -14.68 -14.42 17.49
N LEU A 20 -13.89 -14.41 18.57
CA LEU A 20 -13.20 -13.21 19.07
C LEU A 20 -12.19 -12.66 18.07
N TYR A 21 -11.41 -13.54 17.44
CA TYR A 21 -10.43 -13.15 16.42
C TYR A 21 -11.10 -12.58 15.18
N MET A 22 -12.24 -13.14 14.74
CA MET A 22 -13.03 -12.61 13.62
C MET A 22 -13.64 -11.24 13.93
N SER A 23 -14.11 -11.03 15.17
CA SER A 23 -14.66 -9.75 15.62
C SER A 23 -13.60 -8.64 15.60
N ASN A 24 -12.39 -8.93 16.09
CA ASN A 24 -11.28 -7.97 16.09
C ASN A 24 -10.84 -7.59 14.67
N ASN A 25 -10.82 -8.54 13.73
CA ASN A 25 -10.51 -8.27 12.33
C ASN A 25 -11.55 -7.37 11.65
N GLN A 26 -12.82 -7.49 12.01
CA GLN A 26 -13.89 -6.62 11.48
C GLN A 26 -13.72 -5.19 11.98
N LEU A 27 -13.44 -5.01 13.27
CA LEU A 27 -13.17 -3.68 13.86
C LEU A 27 -11.95 -3.02 13.23
N VAL A 28 -10.86 -3.77 13.05
CA VAL A 28 -9.65 -3.27 12.37
C VAL A 28 -9.97 -2.82 10.94
N LYS A 29 -10.75 -3.61 10.17
CA LYS A 29 -11.16 -3.22 8.81
C LYS A 29 -12.01 -1.95 8.78
N GLN A 30 -12.93 -1.79 9.74
CA GLN A 30 -13.76 -0.59 9.84
C GLN A 30 -12.92 0.66 10.13
N ILE A 31 -11.97 0.56 11.06
CA ILE A 31 -11.04 1.65 11.36
C ILE A 31 -10.18 1.96 10.14
N GLN A 32 -9.63 0.96 9.48
CA GLN A 32 -8.81 1.14 8.29
C GLN A 32 -9.56 1.81 7.13
N SER A 33 -10.85 1.50 6.95
CA SER A 33 -11.66 2.10 5.88
C SER A 33 -11.85 3.61 6.06
N ALA A 34 -11.84 4.10 7.29
CA ALA A 34 -11.96 5.54 7.58
C ALA A 34 -10.70 6.34 7.17
N PHE A 35 -9.53 5.69 7.09
CA PHE A 35 -8.27 6.33 6.70
C PHE A 35 -7.93 6.19 5.21
N VAL A 36 -8.76 5.50 4.44
CA VAL A 36 -8.56 5.39 2.99
C VAL A 36 -8.94 6.71 2.32
N LYS A 37 -7.99 7.32 1.62
CA LYS A 37 -8.23 8.55 0.84
C LYS A 37 -9.12 8.23 -0.36
N ALA A 38 -10.22 8.97 -0.52
CA ALA A 38 -11.15 8.81 -1.64
C ALA A 38 -10.63 9.46 -2.94
N ASP A 39 -9.87 10.55 -2.83
CA ASP A 39 -9.41 11.37 -3.96
C ASP A 39 -8.15 10.82 -4.64
N MET A 40 -8.04 9.49 -4.80
CA MET A 40 -6.88 8.89 -5.43
C MET A 40 -7.21 8.46 -6.86
N PRO A 41 -6.36 8.83 -7.84
CA PRO A 41 -6.52 8.37 -9.20
C PRO A 41 -6.32 6.85 -9.30
N GLU A 42 -6.91 6.23 -10.30
CA GLU A 42 -6.61 4.84 -10.62
C GLU A 42 -5.16 4.73 -11.09
N LEU A 43 -4.35 4.03 -10.29
CA LEU A 43 -2.94 3.83 -10.57
C LEU A 43 -2.73 2.43 -11.13
N ASN A 44 -1.96 2.35 -12.20
CA ASN A 44 -1.52 1.11 -12.81
C ASN A 44 0.00 1.11 -12.98
N THR A 45 0.57 -0.07 -13.15
CA THR A 45 1.99 -0.18 -13.49
C THR A 45 2.27 0.48 -14.84
N TRP A 46 3.49 1.01 -15.00
CA TRP A 46 3.93 1.72 -16.21
C TRP A 46 3.24 3.07 -16.46
N MET A 47 2.61 3.62 -15.43
CA MET A 47 2.20 5.02 -15.47
C MET A 47 3.33 5.91 -15.04
N GLU A 48 3.49 7.04 -15.73
CA GLU A 48 4.35 8.13 -15.28
C GLU A 48 3.53 9.00 -14.33
N VAL A 49 4.00 9.10 -13.08
CA VAL A 49 3.31 9.83 -12.00
C VAL A 49 4.21 10.86 -11.36
N GLU A 50 3.60 11.92 -10.88
CA GLU A 50 4.24 12.89 -9.99
C GLU A 50 3.60 12.77 -8.60
N VAL A 51 4.42 12.41 -7.62
CA VAL A 51 4.00 12.27 -6.21
C VAL A 51 4.48 13.49 -5.44
N SER A 52 3.55 14.26 -4.89
CA SER A 52 3.80 15.39 -3.99
C SER A 52 3.84 14.90 -2.56
N GLN A 53 5.04 14.90 -1.95
CA GLN A 53 5.25 14.47 -0.58
C GLN A 53 5.54 15.67 0.31
N ILE A 54 4.85 15.77 1.45
CA ILE A 54 5.10 16.75 2.50
C ILE A 54 6.26 16.23 3.36
N ILE A 55 7.32 17.01 3.45
CA ILE A 55 8.45 16.76 4.34
C ILE A 55 8.41 17.82 5.43
N VAL A 56 8.36 17.37 6.68
CA VAL A 56 8.43 18.24 7.85
C VAL A 56 9.84 18.19 8.40
N GLU A 57 10.53 19.32 8.37
CA GLU A 57 11.89 19.49 8.87
C GLU A 57 11.87 20.53 10.00
N TRP A 58 12.06 20.09 11.25
CA TRP A 58 12.03 20.96 12.44
C TRP A 58 10.77 21.83 12.48
N ASN A 59 10.87 23.10 12.11
CA ASN A 59 9.78 24.08 12.15
C ASN A 59 9.25 24.45 10.75
N LYS A 60 9.71 23.80 9.69
CA LYS A 60 9.31 24.10 8.31
C LYS A 60 8.77 22.85 7.63
N SER A 61 7.66 23.01 6.94
CA SER A 61 7.12 22.01 6.04
C SER A 61 7.38 22.42 4.59
N ARG A 62 7.86 21.48 3.77
CA ARG A 62 8.04 21.69 2.33
C ARG A 62 7.45 20.55 1.54
N ILE A 63 6.97 20.85 0.35
CA ILE A 63 6.47 19.85 -0.59
C ILE A 63 7.61 19.44 -1.50
N GLN A 64 7.89 18.15 -1.53
CA GLN A 64 8.85 17.55 -2.47
C GLN A 64 8.10 16.76 -3.53
N LYS A 65 8.30 17.12 -4.78
CA LYS A 65 7.74 16.44 -5.94
C LYS A 65 8.69 15.35 -6.44
N PHE A 66 8.17 14.14 -6.62
CA PHE A 66 8.91 13.02 -7.16
C PHE A 66 8.21 12.49 -8.40
N LYS A 67 8.79 12.77 -9.57
CA LYS A 67 8.28 12.31 -10.87
C LYS A 67 9.00 11.05 -11.30
N GLY A 68 8.26 10.03 -11.73
CA GLY A 68 8.85 8.79 -12.22
C GLY A 68 7.80 7.79 -12.71
N ILE A 69 8.26 6.59 -13.04
CA ILE A 69 7.44 5.51 -13.59
C ILE A 69 7.15 4.48 -12.51
N ILE A 70 5.90 4.04 -12.41
CA ILE A 70 5.49 2.97 -11.50
C ILE A 70 5.97 1.63 -12.04
N ILE A 71 6.82 0.94 -11.27
CA ILE A 71 7.34 -0.40 -11.63
C ILE A 71 6.48 -1.50 -11.02
N LYS A 72 6.07 -1.31 -9.78
CA LYS A 72 5.35 -2.31 -8.98
C LYS A 72 4.28 -1.64 -8.14
N MET A 73 3.17 -2.33 -8.02
CA MET A 73 2.14 -2.03 -7.05
C MET A 73 2.00 -3.24 -6.12
N ALA A 74 1.85 -3.01 -4.83
CA ALA A 74 1.61 -4.06 -3.85
C ALA A 74 0.51 -3.60 -2.89
N TRP A 75 -0.39 -4.52 -2.57
CA TRP A 75 -1.45 -4.31 -1.58
C TRP A 75 -1.86 -5.65 -0.97
N LYS A 76 -2.08 -5.65 0.33
CA LYS A 76 -2.76 -6.73 1.05
C LYS A 76 -4.16 -6.28 1.47
N THR A 77 -4.24 -5.06 1.99
CA THR A 77 -5.49 -4.37 2.33
C THR A 77 -5.57 -3.05 1.57
N ALA A 78 -6.76 -2.45 1.53
CA ALA A 78 -6.96 -1.16 0.83
C ALA A 78 -6.01 -0.08 1.37
N LEU A 79 -5.81 -0.01 2.68
CA LEU A 79 -4.94 0.98 3.33
C LEU A 79 -3.44 0.76 3.04
N GLU A 80 -3.00 -0.52 2.92
CA GLU A 80 -1.59 -0.89 2.72
C GLU A 80 -1.12 -0.78 1.26
N LYS A 81 -1.92 -0.15 0.41
CA LYS A 81 -1.58 0.02 -1.00
C LYS A 81 -0.32 0.86 -1.16
N THR A 82 0.72 0.25 -1.75
CA THR A 82 2.02 0.90 -1.99
C THR A 82 2.38 0.85 -3.47
N ILE A 83 3.08 1.88 -3.92
CA ILE A 83 3.64 1.97 -5.27
C ILE A 83 5.14 2.14 -5.19
N THR A 84 5.86 1.48 -6.09
CA THR A 84 7.30 1.67 -6.28
C THR A 84 7.51 2.51 -7.54
N VAL A 85 8.03 3.71 -7.36
CA VAL A 85 8.29 4.66 -8.44
C VAL A 85 9.77 4.73 -8.71
N ARG A 86 10.17 4.59 -9.97
CA ARG A 86 11.56 4.68 -10.43
C ARG A 86 11.75 5.93 -11.26
N ARG A 87 12.85 6.64 -10.98
CA ARG A 87 13.27 7.84 -11.67
C ARG A 87 14.76 7.77 -12.03
N LYS A 88 15.11 8.26 -13.20
CA LYS A 88 16.50 8.49 -13.55
C LYS A 88 16.93 9.88 -13.08
N VAL A 89 17.98 9.94 -12.26
CA VAL A 89 18.59 11.19 -11.80
C VAL A 89 20.03 11.18 -12.26
N TRP A 90 20.32 11.97 -13.28
CA TRP A 90 21.63 12.01 -13.94
C TRP A 90 22.06 10.62 -14.45
N ALA A 91 23.12 10.07 -13.90
CA ALA A 91 23.64 8.74 -14.24
C ALA A 91 23.04 7.61 -13.42
N PHE A 92 22.29 7.92 -12.35
CA PHE A 92 21.79 6.92 -11.40
C PHE A 92 20.28 6.73 -11.48
N TRP A 93 19.84 5.51 -11.19
CA TRP A 93 18.43 5.18 -11.04
C TRP A 93 18.06 5.17 -9.56
N VAL A 94 17.02 5.89 -9.22
CA VAL A 94 16.49 5.98 -7.86
C VAL A 94 15.11 5.36 -7.83
N GLU A 95 14.89 4.44 -6.88
CA GLU A 95 13.58 3.86 -6.62
C GLU A 95 13.10 4.29 -5.23
N LYS A 96 11.84 4.72 -5.15
CA LYS A 96 11.20 5.11 -3.92
C LYS A 96 9.85 4.42 -3.79
N ILE A 97 9.56 3.91 -2.59
CA ILE A 97 8.29 3.27 -2.27
C ILE A 97 7.41 4.29 -1.56
N PHE A 98 6.19 4.45 -2.05
CA PHE A 98 5.19 5.35 -1.47
C PHE A 98 3.97 4.54 -1.00
N ALA A 99 3.55 4.74 0.24
CA ALA A 99 2.25 4.27 0.74
C ALA A 99 1.18 5.29 0.34
N ILE A 100 0.27 4.93 -0.54
CA ILE A 100 -0.68 5.83 -1.19
C ILE A 100 -1.54 6.58 -0.18
N HIS A 101 -2.02 5.88 0.84
CA HIS A 101 -2.92 6.45 1.86
C HIS A 101 -2.18 7.12 3.04
N SER A 102 -0.83 7.26 2.96
CA SER A 102 -0.06 7.96 3.99
C SER A 102 -0.46 9.45 4.07
N PRO A 103 -0.53 10.02 5.28
CA PRO A 103 -0.77 11.46 5.45
C PRO A 103 0.35 12.34 4.88
N THR A 104 1.56 11.79 4.71
CA THR A 104 2.69 12.51 4.10
C THR A 104 2.54 12.75 2.60
N ILE A 105 1.65 12.01 1.94
CA ILE A 105 1.36 12.22 0.52
C ILE A 105 0.21 13.21 0.41
N GLU A 106 0.48 14.35 -0.21
CA GLU A 106 -0.52 15.37 -0.48
C GLU A 106 -1.35 15.00 -1.72
N LYS A 107 -0.68 14.78 -2.85
CA LYS A 107 -1.33 14.52 -4.14
C LYS A 107 -0.50 13.57 -5.00
N ILE A 108 -1.17 12.78 -5.83
CA ILE A 108 -0.57 11.96 -6.89
C ILE A 108 -1.22 12.36 -8.21
N GLU A 109 -0.41 12.82 -9.15
CA GLU A 109 -0.86 13.21 -10.49
C GLU A 109 -0.35 12.21 -11.52
N VAL A 110 -1.23 11.73 -12.39
CA VAL A 110 -0.88 10.87 -13.51
C VAL A 110 -0.56 11.74 -14.72
N ILE A 111 0.68 11.68 -15.21
CA ILE A 111 1.14 12.49 -16.35
C ILE A 111 0.89 11.75 -17.64
N ARG A 112 1.29 10.48 -17.68
CA ARG A 112 1.15 9.63 -18.88
C ARG A 112 0.79 8.21 -18.47
N GLN A 113 0.00 7.56 -19.30
CA GLN A 113 -0.38 6.16 -19.15
C GLN A 113 0.10 5.37 -20.36
N PHE A 114 0.86 4.30 -20.08
CA PHE A 114 1.30 3.36 -21.09
C PHE A 114 0.56 2.03 -20.90
N LYS A 115 0.26 1.35 -22.00
CA LYS A 115 -0.37 0.04 -21.96
C LYS A 115 0.69 -1.05 -21.90
N VAL A 116 0.68 -1.85 -20.83
CA VAL A 116 1.59 -2.98 -20.65
C VAL A 116 0.83 -4.26 -20.34
N ARG A 117 1.46 -5.40 -20.64
CA ARG A 117 0.88 -6.72 -20.42
C ARG A 117 1.17 -7.29 -19.03
N ARG A 118 2.21 -6.79 -18.34
CA ARG A 118 2.68 -7.32 -17.05
C ARG A 118 2.35 -6.38 -15.91
N ALA A 119 1.85 -6.94 -14.81
CA ALA A 119 1.60 -6.18 -13.58
C ALA A 119 2.88 -5.77 -12.80
N TYR A 120 3.99 -6.45 -13.03
CA TYR A 120 5.30 -6.15 -12.45
C TYR A 120 6.37 -6.01 -13.54
N ILE A 121 7.09 -4.90 -13.53
CA ILE A 121 8.04 -4.53 -14.59
C ILE A 121 9.46 -4.45 -14.01
N GLY A 122 9.84 -5.48 -13.23
CA GLY A 122 11.16 -5.52 -12.59
C GLY A 122 12.33 -5.63 -13.56
N TYR A 123 12.11 -6.16 -14.76
CA TYR A 123 13.14 -6.31 -15.79
C TYR A 123 13.72 -4.97 -16.28
N ILE A 124 13.04 -3.86 -16.04
CA ILE A 124 13.54 -2.53 -16.40
C ILE A 124 14.83 -2.16 -15.64
N ARG A 125 15.11 -2.87 -14.53
CA ARG A 125 16.34 -2.67 -13.75
C ARG A 125 17.57 -3.18 -14.47
N THR A 126 17.40 -4.18 -15.33
CA THR A 126 18.48 -4.81 -16.11
C THR A 126 18.68 -4.17 -17.49
N LEU A 127 17.73 -3.34 -17.93
CA LEU A 127 17.78 -2.61 -19.20
C LEU A 127 18.40 -1.21 -19.02
N THR A 128 19.56 -1.11 -18.45
CA THR A 128 20.27 0.18 -18.26
C THR A 128 21.26 0.42 -19.37
#